data_c2b44ad8e9261d385c309cefea4dcd53
#
_entry.id   c2b44ad8e9261d385c309cefea4dcd53
#
_cell.length_a   1.000
_cell.length_b   1.000
_cell.length_c   1.000
_cell.angle_alpha   90.00
_cell.angle_beta   90.00
_cell.angle_gamma   90.00
#
_symmetry.space_group_name_H-M   'P 1'
#
loop_
_entity.id
_entity.type
_entity.pdbx_description
1 polymer ?
#
loop_
_entity_poly.entity_id
_entity_poly.type
_entity_poly.pdbx_seq_one_letter_code
_entity_poly.pdbx_strand_id
1 'polypeptide(L)'
;KMINDFLIINCTGNNDKIGLKTKNNFFIHNFQNKIHNNEILALTILNFINKHKAIINENFTVIVNNGPGSFSTIRTALAVAKGIKISKNVNLYGFKDKDLPDFNLENIEFLIKKNLIENKLIKPLYIS
;
A
#
# COMPACT_ATOMS: atom_id res chain seq x y z
N LYS A 1 -12.44 -7.94 -12.20
CA LYS A 1 -11.18 -7.22 -12.34
C LYS A 1 -10.01 -8.05 -11.84
N MET A 2 -9.03 -8.24 -12.68
CA MET A 2 -7.88 -9.06 -12.34
C MET A 2 -6.72 -8.17 -11.88
N ILE A 3 -6.20 -8.44 -10.67
CA ILE A 3 -5.04 -7.75 -10.13
C ILE A 3 -3.91 -8.76 -10.04
N ASN A 4 -2.83 -8.53 -10.79
CA ASN A 4 -1.70 -9.45 -10.82
C ASN A 4 -0.54 -8.93 -9.97
N ASP A 5 0.12 -7.89 -10.44
CA ASP A 5 1.23 -7.26 -9.71
C ASP A 5 0.71 -6.09 -8.92
N PHE A 6 1.17 -5.96 -7.69
CA PHE A 6 0.69 -4.87 -6.83
C PHE A 6 1.72 -4.49 -5.76
N LEU A 7 1.58 -3.27 -5.30
CA LEU A 7 2.24 -2.77 -4.09
C LEU A 7 1.15 -2.54 -3.06
N ILE A 8 1.33 -3.08 -1.86
CA ILE A 8 0.43 -2.80 -0.75
C ILE A 8 1.17 -2.00 0.31
N ILE A 9 0.58 -0.86 0.69
CA ILE A 9 1.14 0.03 1.70
C ILE A 9 0.31 -0.15 2.97
N ASN A 10 0.87 -0.84 3.94
CA ASN A 10 0.20 -1.16 5.19
C ASN A 10 0.86 -0.41 6.34
N CYS A 11 0.61 0.90 6.37
CA CYS A 11 1.27 1.81 7.28
C CYS A 11 0.23 2.61 8.06
N THR A 12 -0.01 2.22 9.30
CA THR A 12 -0.98 2.85 10.20
C THR A 12 -0.33 3.40 11.47
N GLY A 13 0.99 3.28 11.57
CA GLY A 13 1.75 3.68 12.76
C GLY A 13 2.04 2.52 13.70
N ASN A 14 1.62 1.32 13.33
CA ASN A 14 1.82 0.12 14.13
C ASN A 14 2.24 -1.03 13.23
N ASN A 15 3.45 -1.54 13.42
CA ASN A 15 4.02 -2.63 12.60
C ASN A 15 3.94 -2.32 11.10
N ASP A 16 4.42 -1.15 10.73
CA ASP A 16 4.31 -0.67 9.37
C ASP A 16 5.12 -1.53 8.39
N LYS A 17 4.48 -1.86 7.28
CA LYS A 17 5.07 -2.72 6.25
C LYS A 17 4.62 -2.29 4.87
N ILE A 18 5.43 -2.64 3.87
CA ILE A 18 4.98 -2.61 2.48
C ILE A 18 5.21 -4.00 1.89
N GLY A 19 4.38 -4.38 0.95
CA GLY A 19 4.49 -5.65 0.24
C GLY A 19 4.46 -5.41 -1.26
N LEU A 20 5.24 -6.19 -1.99
CA LEU A 20 5.31 -6.08 -3.44
C LEU A 20 5.14 -7.46 -4.05
N LYS A 21 4.11 -7.61 -4.87
CA LYS A 21 3.96 -8.82 -5.68
C LYS A 21 4.35 -8.50 -7.10
N THR A 22 5.35 -9.21 -7.61
CA THR A 22 5.83 -9.08 -8.97
C THR A 22 6.41 -10.40 -9.44
N LYS A 23 6.15 -10.77 -10.70
CA LYS A 23 6.69 -12.00 -11.31
C LYS A 23 6.42 -13.23 -10.45
N ASN A 24 5.20 -13.33 -9.89
CA ASN A 24 4.74 -14.44 -9.04
C ASN A 24 5.48 -14.57 -7.71
N ASN A 25 6.24 -13.57 -7.30
CA ASN A 25 6.91 -13.54 -6.00
C ASN A 25 6.32 -12.43 -5.15
N PHE A 26 6.35 -12.62 -3.84
CA PHE A 26 5.87 -11.64 -2.90
C PHE A 26 6.99 -11.29 -1.92
N PHE A 27 7.28 -9.98 -1.82
CA PHE A 27 8.35 -9.46 -0.99
C PHE A 27 7.77 -8.50 0.04
N ILE A 28 8.34 -8.52 1.25
CA ILE A 28 7.89 -7.66 2.35
C ILE A 28 9.07 -6.82 2.83
N HIS A 29 8.81 -5.54 3.06
CA HIS A 29 9.74 -4.65 3.74
C HIS A 29 9.10 -4.16 5.03
N ASN A 30 9.79 -4.36 6.15
CA ASN A 30 9.33 -3.92 7.47
C ASN A 30 10.01 -2.61 7.84
N PHE A 31 9.23 -1.64 8.31
CA PHE A 31 9.79 -0.37 8.77
C PHE A 31 10.17 -0.49 10.25
N GLN A 32 11.38 -0.05 10.58
CA GLN A 32 11.87 -0.10 11.95
C GLN A 32 11.31 1.03 12.81
N ASN A 33 11.01 2.16 12.18
CA ASN A 33 10.55 3.37 12.86
C ASN A 33 9.24 3.85 12.27
N LYS A 34 8.51 4.65 13.08
CA LYS A 34 7.25 5.23 12.63
C LYS A 34 7.46 6.13 11.42
N ILE A 35 6.59 5.98 10.43
CA ILE A 35 6.64 6.77 9.21
C ILE A 35 5.84 8.05 9.40
N HIS A 36 6.50 9.20 9.23
CA HIS A 36 5.83 10.50 9.28
C HIS A 36 6.43 11.49 8.28
N ASN A 37 7.15 10.98 7.28
CA ASN A 37 7.83 11.79 6.27
C ASN A 37 7.55 11.19 4.89
N ASN A 38 6.89 11.97 4.02
CA ASN A 38 6.52 11.52 2.66
C ASN A 38 7.74 11.13 1.84
N GLU A 39 8.80 11.91 1.96
CA GLU A 39 10.02 11.70 1.17
C GLU A 39 10.68 10.38 1.49
N ILE A 40 10.77 10.05 2.78
CA ILE A 40 11.38 8.79 3.24
C ILE A 40 10.54 7.60 2.77
N LEU A 41 9.22 7.69 2.90
CA LEU A 41 8.35 6.60 2.44
C LEU A 41 8.44 6.43 0.93
N ALA A 42 8.39 7.53 0.18
CA ALA A 42 8.47 7.48 -1.28
C ALA A 42 9.79 6.88 -1.73
N LEU A 43 10.91 7.28 -1.12
CA LEU A 43 12.23 6.76 -1.46
C LEU A 43 12.35 5.28 -1.11
N THR A 44 11.83 4.86 0.03
CA THR A 44 11.84 3.45 0.43
C THR A 44 11.07 2.60 -0.58
N ILE A 45 9.89 3.07 -1.00
CA ILE A 45 9.08 2.39 -2.01
C ILE A 45 9.84 2.30 -3.33
N LEU A 46 10.43 3.41 -3.77
CA LEU A 46 11.19 3.43 -5.03
C LEU A 46 12.34 2.43 -5.02
N ASN A 47 13.10 2.40 -3.93
CA ASN A 47 14.21 1.47 -3.78
C ASN A 47 13.72 0.03 -3.76
N PHE A 48 12.60 -0.24 -3.12
CA PHE A 48 12.01 -1.56 -3.02
C PHE A 48 11.56 -2.06 -4.40
N ILE A 49 10.89 -1.20 -5.15
CA ILE A 49 10.45 -1.50 -6.52
C ILE A 49 11.66 -1.78 -7.42
N ASN A 50 12.68 -0.94 -7.34
CA ASN A 50 13.88 -1.08 -8.17
C ASN A 50 14.65 -2.35 -7.82
N LYS A 51 14.76 -2.65 -6.54
CA LYS A 51 15.45 -3.86 -6.07
C LYS A 51 14.85 -5.13 -6.69
N HIS A 52 13.53 -5.18 -6.81
CA HIS A 52 12.83 -6.35 -7.33
C HIS A 52 12.43 -6.20 -8.80
N LYS A 53 12.84 -5.11 -9.43
CA LYS A 53 12.65 -4.87 -10.87
C LYS A 53 11.18 -4.93 -11.29
N ALA A 54 10.30 -4.42 -10.43
CA ALA A 54 8.88 -4.33 -10.75
C ALA A 54 8.64 -3.23 -11.78
N ILE A 55 7.69 -3.46 -12.68
CA ILE A 55 7.31 -2.49 -13.72
C ILE A 55 6.06 -1.76 -13.27
N ILE A 56 6.18 -0.46 -13.11
CA ILE A 56 5.08 0.38 -12.61
C ILE A 56 4.50 1.19 -13.76
N ASN A 57 3.29 0.84 -14.16
CA ASN A 57 2.57 1.51 -15.24
C ASN A 57 1.07 1.43 -14.97
N GLU A 58 0.23 1.74 -15.97
CA GLU A 58 -1.22 1.72 -15.83
C GLU A 58 -1.83 0.34 -15.56
N ASN A 59 -1.05 -0.72 -15.72
CA ASN A 59 -1.49 -2.08 -15.40
C ASN A 59 -1.11 -2.52 -14.00
N PHE A 60 -0.37 -1.69 -13.28
CA PHE A 60 0.05 -1.97 -11.91
C PHE A 60 -0.98 -1.44 -10.92
N THR A 61 -1.08 -2.08 -9.77
CA THR A 61 -2.05 -1.71 -8.74
C THR A 61 -1.33 -1.33 -7.45
N VAL A 62 -1.78 -0.24 -6.84
CA VAL A 62 -1.35 0.17 -5.50
C VAL A 62 -2.55 0.04 -4.58
N ILE A 63 -2.35 -0.63 -3.45
CA ILE A 63 -3.38 -0.85 -2.43
C ILE A 63 -2.88 -0.24 -1.14
N VAL A 64 -3.66 0.67 -0.53
CA VAL A 64 -3.22 1.41 0.64
C VAL A 64 -4.20 1.23 1.80
N ASN A 65 -3.67 0.98 2.99
CA ASN A 65 -4.47 0.92 4.21
C ASN A 65 -4.88 2.34 4.59
N ASN A 66 -6.19 2.61 4.62
CA ASN A 66 -6.70 3.94 4.94
C ASN A 66 -7.10 4.09 6.41
N GLY A 67 -6.72 3.13 7.25
CA GLY A 67 -6.90 3.22 8.70
C GLY A 67 -8.06 2.43 9.23
N PRO A 68 -8.43 2.70 10.48
CA PRO A 68 -7.92 3.78 11.33
C PRO A 68 -6.48 3.58 11.80
N GLY A 69 -5.81 4.68 12.10
CA GLY A 69 -4.44 4.64 12.56
C GLY A 69 -3.90 6.04 12.89
N SER A 70 -2.61 6.11 13.10
CA SER A 70 -1.91 7.36 13.45
C SER A 70 -2.11 8.41 12.35
N PHE A 71 -2.47 9.62 12.75
CA PHE A 71 -2.75 10.73 11.86
C PHE A 71 -1.60 10.98 10.87
N SER A 72 -0.39 11.15 11.38
CA SER A 72 0.77 11.46 10.54
C SER A 72 1.10 10.32 9.58
N THR A 73 1.03 9.08 10.04
CA THR A 73 1.36 7.92 9.22
C THR A 73 0.32 7.69 8.13
N ILE A 74 -0.96 7.75 8.46
CA ILE A 74 -2.04 7.57 7.48
C ILE A 74 -1.96 8.65 6.39
N ARG A 75 -1.76 9.91 6.77
CA ARG A 75 -1.62 11.01 5.81
C ARG A 75 -0.44 10.79 4.87
N THR A 76 0.69 10.38 5.43
CA THR A 76 1.90 10.12 4.65
C THR A 76 1.66 8.98 3.65
N ALA A 77 1.07 7.87 4.10
CA ALA A 77 0.81 6.74 3.23
C ALA A 77 -0.13 7.10 2.08
N LEU A 78 -1.22 7.81 2.39
CA LEU A 78 -2.18 8.22 1.37
C LEU A 78 -1.58 9.22 0.40
N ALA A 79 -0.79 10.17 0.89
CA ALA A 79 -0.14 11.15 0.02
C ALA A 79 0.81 10.48 -0.97
N VAL A 80 1.61 9.53 -0.49
CA VAL A 80 2.54 8.81 -1.36
C VAL A 80 1.79 7.96 -2.38
N ALA A 81 0.75 7.24 -1.94
CA ALA A 81 -0.05 6.41 -2.84
C ALA A 81 -0.70 7.25 -3.95
N LYS A 82 -1.28 8.40 -3.59
CA LYS A 82 -1.89 9.31 -4.56
C LYS A 82 -0.86 9.91 -5.50
N GLY A 83 0.35 10.19 -5.00
CA GLY A 83 1.45 10.66 -5.82
C GLY A 83 1.86 9.65 -6.88
N ILE A 84 1.91 8.37 -6.53
CA ILE A 84 2.20 7.29 -7.48
C ILE A 84 1.08 7.21 -8.52
N LYS A 85 -0.17 7.33 -8.10
CA LYS A 85 -1.32 7.35 -9.01
C LYS A 85 -1.18 8.46 -10.04
N ILE A 86 -0.85 9.67 -9.59
CA ILE A 86 -0.71 10.82 -10.47
C ILE A 86 0.46 10.64 -11.45
N SER A 87 1.60 10.18 -10.97
CA SER A 87 2.82 10.10 -11.79
C SER A 87 2.86 8.91 -12.73
N LYS A 88 2.26 7.78 -12.35
CA LYS A 88 2.36 6.53 -13.11
C LYS A 88 1.03 6.00 -13.62
N ASN A 89 -0.06 6.65 -13.26
CA ASN A 89 -1.42 6.26 -13.65
C ASN A 89 -1.77 4.82 -13.27
N VAL A 90 -1.27 4.38 -12.14
CA VAL A 90 -1.58 3.05 -11.60
C VAL A 90 -3.04 2.97 -11.17
N ASN A 91 -3.55 1.76 -10.98
CA ASN A 91 -4.83 1.57 -10.32
C ASN A 91 -4.62 1.73 -8.81
N LEU A 92 -5.43 2.55 -8.16
CA LEU A 92 -5.29 2.82 -6.74
C LEU A 92 -6.55 2.38 -5.98
N TYR A 93 -6.35 1.57 -4.96
CA TYR A 93 -7.42 1.09 -4.07
C TYR A 93 -7.05 1.34 -2.62
N GLY A 94 -8.07 1.54 -1.81
CA GLY A 94 -7.90 1.62 -0.36
C GLY A 94 -8.58 0.45 0.32
N PHE A 95 -8.15 0.12 1.53
CA PHE A 95 -8.82 -0.90 2.35
C PHE A 95 -8.81 -0.47 3.82
N LYS A 96 -9.68 -1.08 4.60
CA LYS A 96 -9.79 -0.80 6.04
C LYS A 96 -8.89 -1.73 6.81
N ASP A 97 -8.25 -1.18 7.83
CA ASP A 97 -7.29 -1.94 8.64
C ASP A 97 -7.86 -3.26 9.17
N LYS A 98 -9.11 -3.26 9.60
CA LYS A 98 -9.76 -4.46 10.15
C LYS A 98 -9.87 -5.60 9.15
N ASP A 99 -9.81 -5.30 7.85
CA ASP A 99 -9.99 -6.30 6.80
C ASP A 99 -8.70 -7.04 6.47
N LEU A 100 -7.58 -6.63 7.09
CA LEU A 100 -6.28 -7.32 6.93
C LEU A 100 -5.66 -7.54 8.31
N PRO A 101 -6.14 -8.54 9.07
CA PRO A 101 -5.64 -8.76 10.42
C PRO A 101 -4.18 -9.21 10.48
N ASP A 102 -3.75 -10.01 9.51
CA ASP A 102 -2.36 -10.45 9.42
C ASP A 102 -1.80 -10.14 8.04
N PHE A 103 -0.59 -9.59 8.00
CA PHE A 103 0.02 -9.17 6.75
C PHE A 103 0.78 -10.32 6.09
N ASN A 104 0.09 -11.05 5.23
CA ASN A 104 0.68 -12.10 4.42
C ASN A 104 -0.05 -12.17 3.07
N LEU A 105 0.57 -12.82 2.10
CA LEU A 105 0.03 -12.87 0.74
C LEU A 105 -1.36 -13.50 0.69
N GLU A 106 -1.57 -14.55 1.45
CA GLU A 106 -2.86 -15.26 1.47
C GLU A 106 -3.98 -14.31 1.89
N ASN A 107 -3.78 -13.56 2.97
CA ASN A 107 -4.79 -12.61 3.46
C ASN A 107 -4.98 -11.43 2.52
N ILE A 108 -3.91 -10.97 1.88
CA ILE A 108 -3.99 -9.88 0.91
C ILE A 108 -4.78 -10.34 -0.32
N GLU A 109 -4.52 -11.53 -0.81
CA GLU A 109 -5.27 -12.07 -1.94
C GLU A 109 -6.73 -12.30 -1.59
N PHE A 110 -7.01 -12.70 -0.36
CA PHE A 110 -8.38 -12.83 0.14
C PHE A 110 -9.09 -11.48 0.15
N LEU A 111 -8.39 -10.43 0.62
CA LEU A 111 -8.89 -9.06 0.62
C LEU A 111 -9.33 -8.63 -0.79
N ILE A 112 -8.50 -8.92 -1.78
CA ILE A 112 -8.77 -8.60 -3.18
C ILE A 112 -9.93 -9.44 -3.71
N LYS A 113 -9.89 -10.74 -3.47
CA LYS A 113 -10.89 -11.69 -3.97
C LYS A 113 -12.27 -11.41 -3.41
N LYS A 114 -12.37 -11.00 -2.14
CA LYS A 114 -13.64 -10.67 -1.50
C LYS A 114 -14.11 -9.26 -1.80
N ASN A 115 -13.39 -8.55 -2.66
CA ASN A 115 -13.74 -7.19 -3.07
C ASN A 115 -13.86 -6.22 -1.89
N LEU A 116 -12.92 -6.34 -0.96
CA LEU A 116 -12.85 -5.48 0.22
C LEU A 116 -11.96 -4.25 -0.02
N ILE A 117 -11.60 -4.00 -1.28
CA ILE A 117 -10.82 -2.83 -1.66
C ILE A 117 -11.71 -1.89 -2.48
N GLU A 118 -11.49 -0.59 -2.34
CA GLU A 118 -12.30 0.43 -3.00
C GLU A 118 -11.42 1.40 -3.78
N ASN A 119 -11.85 1.73 -5.00
CA ASN A 119 -11.15 2.70 -5.85
C ASN A 119 -11.82 4.07 -5.88
N LYS A 120 -12.86 4.28 -5.09
CA LYS A 120 -13.50 5.59 -4.95
C LYS A 120 -12.59 6.53 -4.17
N LEU A 121 -13.03 7.78 -3.98
CA LEU A 121 -12.29 8.75 -3.19
C LEU A 121 -11.92 8.13 -1.83
N ILE A 122 -10.63 7.90 -1.65
CA ILE A 122 -10.13 7.28 -0.43
C ILE A 122 -10.04 8.34 0.65
N LYS A 123 -10.81 8.15 1.71
CA LYS A 123 -10.80 9.07 2.85
C LYS A 123 -10.04 8.42 4.00
N PRO A 124 -9.11 9.15 4.61
CA PRO A 124 -8.37 8.59 5.74
C PRO A 124 -9.26 8.44 6.97
N LEU A 125 -9.00 7.37 7.72
CA LEU A 125 -9.64 7.13 9.01
C LEU A 125 -8.57 7.32 10.09
N TYR A 126 -8.79 8.30 10.96
CA TYR A 126 -7.80 8.62 11.99
C TYR A 126 -8.26 8.17 13.36
N ILE A 127 -7.28 7.88 14.21
CA ILE A 127 -7.49 7.72 15.65
C ILE A 127 -7.27 9.11 16.24
N SER A 128 -8.28 9.63 16.89
CA SER A 128 -8.18 10.95 17.54
C SER A 128 -7.35 10.92 18.81
#